data_fdb0ab66927888c04aa1ff3fc772a44d
#
_entry.id   fdb0ab66927888c04aa1ff3fc772a44d
#
_cell.length_a   1.000
_cell.length_b   1.000
_cell.length_c   1.000
_cell.angle_alpha   90.00
_cell.angle_beta   90.00
_cell.angle_gamma   90.00
#
_symmetry.space_group_name_H-M   'P 1'
#
loop_
_entity.id
_entity.type
_entity.pdbx_description
1 polymer ?
#
loop_
_entity_poly.entity_id
_entity_poly.type
_entity_poly.pdbx_seq_one_letter_code
_entity_poly.pdbx_strand_id
1 'polypeptide(L)'
;MVKQAMVVGLGQFGMSVARALAERGVEVLAVDERDERVRVAAGFVAEAACFDAIEGDLLARTVPARRDVCICAIGDEAKEASIICTALMRQNGAPRVIARANDDVMARILTLVGAHQVVNPEKQFGERFASQILHEGIM
;
A
#
# COMPACT_ATOMS: atom_id res chain seq x y z
N MET A 1 18.13 -1.13 3.84
CA MET A 1 17.16 -1.96 4.59
C MET A 1 15.97 -1.10 5.02
N VAL A 2 14.76 -1.59 4.79
CA VAL A 2 13.54 -0.87 5.16
C VAL A 2 13.31 -1.01 6.66
N LYS A 3 13.20 0.12 7.37
CA LYS A 3 12.96 0.17 8.81
C LYS A 3 11.60 0.76 9.14
N GLN A 4 11.13 1.69 8.32
CA GLN A 4 9.85 2.37 8.51
C GLN A 4 9.05 2.37 7.23
N ALA A 5 7.78 2.03 7.34
CA ALA A 5 6.87 1.99 6.21
C ALA A 5 5.52 2.60 6.59
N MET A 6 4.84 3.16 5.61
CA MET A 6 3.45 3.58 5.75
C MET A 6 2.62 2.77 4.76
N VAL A 7 1.51 2.22 5.22
CA VAL A 7 0.57 1.49 4.37
C VAL A 7 -0.79 2.18 4.48
N VAL A 8 -1.26 2.71 3.37
CA VAL A 8 -2.57 3.37 3.28
C VAL A 8 -3.52 2.50 2.50
N GLY A 9 -4.66 2.22 3.11
CA GLY A 9 -5.64 1.28 2.57
C GLY A 9 -5.44 -0.11 3.18
N LEU A 10 -6.35 -0.48 4.07
CA LEU A 10 -6.25 -1.72 4.84
C LEU A 10 -7.32 -2.73 4.43
N GLY A 11 -7.55 -2.85 3.13
CA GLY A 11 -8.27 -3.97 2.57
C GLY A 11 -7.41 -5.24 2.70
N GLN A 12 -7.80 -6.30 2.02
CA GLN A 12 -7.09 -7.57 2.16
C GLN A 12 -5.61 -7.46 1.82
N PHE A 13 -5.27 -6.79 0.72
CA PHE A 13 -3.88 -6.63 0.32
C PHE A 13 -3.10 -5.76 1.29
N GLY A 14 -3.60 -4.56 1.57
CA GLY A 14 -2.91 -3.62 2.47
C GLY A 14 -2.73 -4.17 3.88
N MET A 15 -3.75 -4.82 4.42
CA MET A 15 -3.67 -5.45 5.74
C MET A 15 -2.60 -6.55 5.76
N SER A 16 -2.55 -7.39 4.73
CA SER A 16 -1.54 -8.46 4.62
C SER A 16 -0.13 -7.90 4.53
N VAL A 17 0.07 -6.84 3.74
CA VAL A 17 1.38 -6.20 3.61
C VAL A 17 1.81 -5.57 4.94
N ALA A 18 0.90 -4.84 5.59
CA ALA A 18 1.20 -4.20 6.87
C ALA A 18 1.60 -5.23 7.93
N ARG A 19 0.86 -6.31 8.02
CA ARG A 19 1.13 -7.38 8.98
C ARG A 19 2.46 -8.06 8.69
N ALA A 20 2.70 -8.43 7.44
CA ALA A 20 3.93 -9.12 7.06
C ALA A 20 5.17 -8.26 7.32
N LEU A 21 5.10 -6.96 7.03
CA LEU A 21 6.19 -6.04 7.33
C LEU A 21 6.43 -5.93 8.84
N ALA A 22 5.34 -5.77 9.62
CA ALA A 22 5.44 -5.67 11.07
C ALA A 22 6.05 -6.92 11.68
N GLU A 23 5.66 -8.10 11.21
CA GLU A 23 6.20 -9.38 11.68
C GLU A 23 7.68 -9.54 11.37
N ARG A 24 8.19 -8.80 10.38
CA ARG A 24 9.60 -8.81 10.00
C ARG A 24 10.40 -7.66 10.60
N GLY A 25 9.82 -6.99 11.61
CA GLY A 25 10.53 -5.96 12.37
C GLY A 25 10.47 -4.56 11.77
N VAL A 26 9.63 -4.33 10.77
CA VAL A 26 9.44 -2.98 10.21
C VAL A 26 8.44 -2.22 11.07
N GLU A 27 8.76 -0.95 11.38
CA GLU A 27 7.82 -0.07 12.06
C GLU A 27 6.81 0.45 11.03
N VAL A 28 5.58 -0.05 11.09
CA VAL A 28 4.54 0.28 10.14
C VAL A 28 3.56 1.27 10.75
N LEU A 29 3.26 2.34 9.99
CA LEU A 29 2.09 3.16 10.21
C LEU A 29 1.01 2.69 9.24
N ALA A 30 -0.10 2.19 9.76
CA ALA A 30 -1.23 1.71 8.97
C ALA A 30 -2.35 2.75 9.00
N VAL A 31 -2.88 3.10 7.83
CA VAL A 31 -3.91 4.14 7.68
C VAL A 31 -5.08 3.61 6.88
N ASP A 32 -6.29 3.87 7.37
CA ASP A 32 -7.53 3.59 6.63
C ASP A 32 -8.60 4.56 7.10
N GLU A 33 -9.61 4.79 6.29
CA GLU A 33 -10.72 5.65 6.69
C GLU A 33 -11.76 4.91 7.55
N ARG A 34 -11.72 3.58 7.56
CA ARG A 34 -12.63 2.74 8.34
C ARG A 34 -12.02 2.36 9.67
N ASP A 35 -12.69 2.77 10.74
CA ASP A 35 -12.20 2.54 12.10
C ASP A 35 -12.01 1.06 12.41
N GLU A 36 -12.90 0.20 11.96
CA GLU A 36 -12.80 -1.24 12.22
C GLU A 36 -11.53 -1.85 11.62
N ARG A 37 -11.09 -1.36 10.47
CA ARG A 37 -9.83 -1.83 9.85
C ARG A 37 -8.61 -1.34 10.62
N VAL A 38 -8.66 -0.08 11.06
CA VAL A 38 -7.60 0.51 11.87
C VAL A 38 -7.41 -0.25 13.18
N ARG A 39 -8.50 -0.62 13.82
CA ARG A 39 -8.46 -1.38 15.07
C ARG A 39 -7.80 -2.75 14.90
N VAL A 40 -8.08 -3.42 13.79
CA VAL A 40 -7.45 -4.71 13.49
C VAL A 40 -5.94 -4.52 13.32
N ALA A 41 -5.55 -3.54 12.51
CA ALA A 41 -4.13 -3.27 12.26
C ALA A 41 -3.39 -2.88 13.53
N ALA A 42 -4.03 -2.12 14.41
CA ALA A 42 -3.43 -1.66 15.66
C ALA A 42 -2.93 -2.81 16.54
N GLY A 43 -3.46 -4.01 16.32
CA GLY A 43 -3.02 -5.20 17.07
C GLY A 43 -1.63 -5.70 16.69
N PHE A 44 -1.05 -5.27 15.56
CA PHE A 44 0.25 -5.78 15.13
C PHE A 44 1.19 -4.74 14.51
N VAL A 45 0.73 -3.51 14.24
CA VAL A 45 1.62 -2.46 13.71
C VAL A 45 2.08 -1.51 14.81
N ALA A 46 3.14 -0.76 14.54
CA ALA A 46 3.67 0.22 15.49
C ALA A 46 2.70 1.36 15.75
N GLU A 47 2.03 1.84 14.71
CA GLU A 47 1.03 2.90 14.80
C GLU A 47 -0.09 2.65 13.79
N ALA A 48 -1.31 3.02 14.18
CA ALA A 48 -2.47 2.96 13.29
C ALA A 48 -3.27 4.26 13.41
N ALA A 49 -3.75 4.79 12.27
CA ALA A 49 -4.47 6.04 12.25
C ALA A 49 -5.70 5.94 11.34
N CYS A 50 -6.79 6.54 11.78
CA CYS A 50 -8.06 6.53 11.05
C CYS A 50 -8.29 7.91 10.44
N PHE A 51 -8.10 8.01 9.13
CA PHE A 51 -8.44 9.21 8.38
C PHE A 51 -8.52 8.89 6.90
N ASP A 52 -9.13 9.80 6.13
CA ASP A 52 -9.19 9.68 4.68
C ASP A 52 -7.88 10.23 4.09
N ALA A 53 -7.18 9.38 3.35
CA ALA A 53 -5.85 9.70 2.81
C ALA A 53 -5.86 10.82 1.75
N ILE A 54 -7.02 11.24 1.25
CA ILE A 54 -7.11 12.39 0.35
C ILE A 54 -7.04 13.72 1.10
N GLU A 55 -7.12 13.69 2.42
CA GLU A 55 -6.94 14.88 3.24
C GLU A 55 -5.45 15.18 3.38
N GLY A 56 -4.96 16.05 2.50
CA GLY A 56 -3.54 16.34 2.38
C GLY A 56 -2.86 16.77 3.68
N ASP A 57 -3.55 17.56 4.50
CA ASP A 57 -3.00 18.03 5.78
C ASP A 57 -2.72 16.86 6.74
N LEU A 58 -3.63 15.89 6.79
CA LEU A 58 -3.48 14.74 7.67
C LEU A 58 -2.36 13.82 7.16
N LEU A 59 -2.31 13.60 5.85
CA LEU A 59 -1.26 12.79 5.27
C LEU A 59 0.11 13.44 5.48
N ALA A 60 0.23 14.76 5.32
CA ALA A 60 1.47 15.47 5.54
C ALA A 60 1.99 15.30 6.97
N ARG A 61 1.10 15.25 7.95
CA ARG A 61 1.45 15.07 9.36
C ARG A 61 2.08 13.70 9.64
N THR A 62 1.85 12.72 8.79
CA THR A 62 2.48 11.39 8.93
C THR A 62 3.94 11.40 8.50
N VAL A 63 4.42 12.50 7.94
CA VAL A 63 5.80 12.73 7.49
C VAL A 63 6.27 11.62 6.53
N PRO A 64 5.70 11.56 5.32
CA PRO A 64 6.10 10.54 4.34
C PRO A 64 7.59 10.54 4.01
N ALA A 65 8.25 11.71 4.08
CA ALA A 65 9.67 11.82 3.80
C ALA A 65 10.57 11.04 4.77
N ARG A 66 10.06 10.72 5.95
CA ARG A 66 10.82 9.95 6.96
C ARG A 66 10.61 8.45 6.86
N ARG A 67 9.71 8.01 6.00
CA ARG A 67 9.45 6.59 5.80
C ARG A 67 10.37 6.07 4.70
N ASP A 68 10.87 4.87 4.84
CA ASP A 68 11.68 4.27 3.78
C ASP A 68 10.83 3.93 2.56
N VAL A 69 9.57 3.56 2.81
CA VAL A 69 8.61 3.25 1.75
C VAL A 69 7.19 3.64 2.18
N CYS A 70 6.44 4.20 1.24
CA CYS A 70 5.02 4.50 1.41
C CYS A 70 4.24 3.70 0.36
N ILE A 71 3.23 2.97 0.80
CA ILE A 71 2.46 2.07 -0.04
C ILE A 71 1.01 2.54 -0.07
N CYS A 72 0.53 2.85 -1.27
CA CYS A 72 -0.89 3.11 -1.49
C CYS A 72 -1.55 1.81 -1.93
N ALA A 73 -2.23 1.16 -0.99
CA ALA A 73 -2.90 -0.11 -1.21
C ALA A 73 -4.41 0.03 -1.43
N ILE A 74 -4.87 1.25 -1.72
CA ILE A 74 -6.27 1.53 -1.99
C ILE A 74 -6.68 0.78 -3.25
N GLY A 75 -7.82 0.10 -3.19
CA GLY A 75 -8.27 -0.75 -4.28
C GLY A 75 -9.08 -0.02 -5.35
N ASP A 76 -9.58 -0.79 -6.33
CA ASP A 76 -10.34 -0.27 -7.48
C ASP A 76 -11.65 0.41 -7.10
N GLU A 77 -12.19 0.11 -5.93
CA GLU A 77 -13.42 0.73 -5.44
C GLU A 77 -13.26 2.22 -5.17
N ALA A 78 -12.02 2.72 -5.11
CA ALA A 78 -11.73 4.12 -4.82
C ALA A 78 -10.56 4.63 -5.66
N LYS A 79 -10.71 4.58 -6.99
CA LYS A 79 -9.63 4.97 -7.92
C LYS A 79 -9.16 6.40 -7.74
N GLU A 80 -10.08 7.34 -7.55
CA GLU A 80 -9.71 8.74 -7.35
C GLU A 80 -8.89 8.91 -6.08
N ALA A 81 -9.29 8.25 -5.00
CA ALA A 81 -8.54 8.31 -3.75
C ALA A 81 -7.15 7.72 -3.89
N SER A 82 -7.03 6.63 -4.66
CA SER A 82 -5.74 6.01 -4.94
C SER A 82 -4.79 6.96 -5.67
N ILE A 83 -5.29 7.66 -6.67
CA ILE A 83 -4.50 8.62 -7.45
C ILE A 83 -4.07 9.78 -6.56
N ILE A 84 -4.98 10.36 -5.81
CA ILE A 84 -4.70 11.49 -4.93
C ILE A 84 -3.70 11.09 -3.84
N CYS A 85 -3.92 9.96 -3.19
CA CYS A 85 -3.03 9.47 -2.14
C CYS A 85 -1.60 9.28 -2.67
N THR A 86 -1.46 8.65 -3.82
CA THR A 86 -0.15 8.43 -4.45
C THR A 86 0.54 9.76 -4.75
N ALA A 87 -0.19 10.71 -5.32
CA ALA A 87 0.36 12.04 -5.60
C ALA A 87 0.78 12.76 -4.33
N LEU A 88 -0.03 12.69 -3.27
CA LEU A 88 0.30 13.33 -2.00
C LEU A 88 1.53 12.72 -1.33
N MET A 89 1.67 11.41 -1.38
CA MET A 89 2.88 10.74 -0.86
C MET A 89 4.12 11.26 -1.58
N ARG A 90 4.05 11.34 -2.90
CA ARG A 90 5.17 11.84 -3.70
C ARG A 90 5.47 13.30 -3.41
N GLN A 91 4.44 14.16 -3.36
CA GLN A 91 4.60 15.58 -3.07
C GLN A 91 5.19 15.83 -1.70
N ASN A 92 4.89 14.98 -0.72
CA ASN A 92 5.41 15.10 0.63
C ASN A 92 6.79 14.45 0.79
N GLY A 93 7.42 14.07 -0.30
CA GLY A 93 8.82 13.66 -0.29
C GLY A 93 9.08 12.20 0.08
N ALA A 94 8.08 11.33 0.00
CA ALA A 94 8.31 9.91 0.23
C ALA A 94 9.43 9.41 -0.70
N PRO A 95 10.48 8.77 -0.17
CA PRO A 95 11.61 8.35 -0.99
C PRO A 95 11.25 7.20 -1.94
N ARG A 96 10.27 6.40 -1.59
CA ARG A 96 9.78 5.31 -2.41
C ARG A 96 8.28 5.19 -2.26
N VAL A 97 7.56 5.35 -3.36
CA VAL A 97 6.10 5.24 -3.40
C VAL A 97 5.73 4.02 -4.24
N ILE A 98 5.00 3.10 -3.65
CA ILE A 98 4.47 1.93 -4.33
C ILE A 98 2.96 2.04 -4.35
N ALA A 99 2.34 1.84 -5.50
CA ALA A 99 0.89 1.88 -5.64
C ALA A 99 0.37 0.58 -6.23
N ARG A 100 -0.91 0.31 -5.99
CA ARG A 100 -1.59 -0.87 -6.48
C ARG A 100 -2.51 -0.50 -7.64
N ALA A 101 -2.51 -1.32 -8.69
CA ALA A 101 -3.43 -1.19 -9.82
C ALA A 101 -3.86 -2.56 -10.31
N ASN A 102 -5.08 -2.63 -10.87
CA ASN A 102 -5.62 -3.87 -11.44
C ASN A 102 -5.54 -3.91 -12.96
N ASP A 103 -5.21 -2.79 -13.60
CA ASP A 103 -5.11 -2.71 -15.04
C ASP A 103 -4.00 -1.78 -15.49
N ASP A 104 -3.66 -1.85 -16.77
CA ASP A 104 -2.54 -1.10 -17.35
C ASP A 104 -2.79 0.41 -17.40
N VAL A 105 -4.04 0.81 -17.61
CA VAL A 105 -4.39 2.24 -17.65
C VAL A 105 -4.17 2.87 -16.29
N MET A 106 -4.67 2.23 -15.24
CA MET A 106 -4.49 2.72 -13.89
C MET A 106 -3.01 2.73 -13.48
N ALA A 107 -2.28 1.69 -13.87
CA ALA A 107 -0.83 1.62 -13.61
C ALA A 107 -0.09 2.80 -14.24
N ARG A 108 -0.47 3.17 -15.46
CA ARG A 108 0.11 4.32 -16.15
C ARG A 108 -0.21 5.62 -15.41
N ILE A 109 -1.45 5.81 -15.00
CA ILE A 109 -1.86 7.01 -14.27
C ILE A 109 -1.07 7.14 -12.97
N LEU A 110 -0.98 6.06 -12.20
CA LEU A 110 -0.27 6.07 -10.91
C LEU A 110 1.22 6.38 -11.10
N THR A 111 1.83 5.84 -12.14
CA THR A 111 3.23 6.15 -12.46
C THR A 111 3.39 7.64 -12.81
N LEU A 112 2.48 8.17 -13.62
CA LEU A 112 2.54 9.58 -14.03
C LEU A 112 2.38 10.53 -12.83
N VAL A 113 1.57 10.20 -11.85
CA VAL A 113 1.37 11.06 -10.69
C VAL A 113 2.42 10.88 -9.60
N GLY A 114 3.33 9.92 -9.74
CA GLY A 114 4.48 9.85 -8.86
C GLY A 114 4.84 8.52 -8.25
N ALA A 115 4.13 7.43 -8.54
CA ALA A 115 4.53 6.12 -8.04
C ALA A 115 5.87 5.70 -8.66
N HIS A 116 6.78 5.25 -7.83
CA HIS A 116 8.05 4.69 -8.30
C HIS A 116 7.88 3.27 -8.80
N GLN A 117 6.88 2.57 -8.27
CA GLN A 117 6.57 1.20 -8.64
C GLN A 117 5.06 0.98 -8.54
N VAL A 118 4.50 0.26 -9.49
CA VAL A 118 3.09 -0.15 -9.44
C VAL A 118 3.03 -1.66 -9.44
N VAL A 119 2.22 -2.21 -8.54
CA VAL A 119 2.03 -3.66 -8.42
C VAL A 119 0.59 -4.03 -8.76
N ASN A 120 0.41 -5.23 -9.28
CA ASN A 120 -0.89 -5.83 -9.52
C ASN A 120 -0.89 -7.19 -8.79
N PRO A 121 -1.33 -7.22 -7.52
CA PRO A 121 -1.23 -8.42 -6.71
C PRO A 121 -1.99 -9.62 -7.26
N GLU A 122 -3.19 -9.39 -7.80
CA GLU A 122 -4.01 -10.47 -8.34
C GLU A 122 -3.34 -11.12 -9.55
N LYS A 123 -2.80 -10.30 -10.46
CA LYS A 123 -2.10 -10.81 -11.64
C LYS A 123 -0.83 -11.55 -11.25
N GLN A 124 -0.03 -10.96 -10.36
CA GLN A 124 1.23 -11.56 -9.90
C GLN A 124 0.98 -12.88 -9.19
N PHE A 125 -0.03 -12.93 -8.32
CA PHE A 125 -0.37 -14.17 -7.63
C PHE A 125 -0.90 -15.21 -8.61
N GLY A 126 -1.77 -14.81 -9.55
CA GLY A 126 -2.32 -15.71 -10.55
C GLY A 126 -1.25 -16.38 -11.39
N GLU A 127 -0.28 -15.59 -11.86
CA GLU A 127 0.84 -16.13 -12.65
C GLU A 127 1.68 -17.11 -11.83
N ARG A 128 1.97 -16.77 -10.59
CA ARG A 128 2.73 -17.64 -9.69
C ARG A 128 1.97 -18.91 -9.36
N PHE A 129 0.68 -18.80 -9.11
CA PHE A 129 -0.17 -19.94 -8.79
C PHE A 129 -0.29 -20.89 -9.97
N ALA A 130 -0.44 -20.35 -11.18
CA ALA A 130 -0.46 -21.16 -12.39
C ALA A 130 0.83 -21.95 -12.55
N SER A 131 1.99 -21.34 -12.28
CA SER A 131 3.28 -22.02 -12.32
C SER A 131 3.36 -23.13 -11.29
N GLN A 132 2.83 -22.91 -10.08
CA GLN A 132 2.79 -23.94 -9.04
C GLN A 132 1.94 -25.13 -9.47
N ILE A 133 0.78 -24.87 -10.06
CA ILE A 133 -0.11 -25.94 -10.55
C ILE A 133 0.60 -26.77 -11.62
N LEU A 134 1.28 -26.12 -12.55
CA LEU A 134 1.98 -26.82 -13.62
C LEU A 134 3.13 -27.66 -13.09
N HIS A 135 3.88 -27.16 -12.13
CA HIS A 135 4.97 -27.92 -11.51
C HIS A 135 4.45 -29.12 -10.73
N GLU A 136 3.38 -28.97 -9.99
CA GLU A 136 2.73 -30.09 -9.27
C GLU A 136 2.24 -31.15 -10.24
N GLY A 137 1.72 -30.72 -11.40
CA GLY A 137 1.27 -31.64 -12.45
C GLY A 137 2.39 -32.50 -13.06
N ILE A 138 3.63 -32.02 -12.99
CA ILE A 138 4.79 -32.73 -13.50
C ILE A 138 5.25 -33.80 -12.53
N MET A 139 5.02 -33.58 -11.27
CA MET A 139 5.42 -34.49 -10.21
C MET A 139 4.51 -35.74 -10.17
#